data_7d792a50862c6fede620dc71ee7d9f11
#
_entry.id   7d792a50862c6fede620dc71ee7d9f11
#
_cell.length_a   1.000
_cell.length_b   1.000
_cell.length_c   1.000
_cell.angle_alpha   90.00
_cell.angle_beta   90.00
_cell.angle_gamma   90.00
#
_symmetry.space_group_name_H-M   'P 1'
#
loop_
_entity.id
_entity.type
_entity.pdbx_description
1 polymer ?
#
loop_
_entity_poly.entity_id
_entity_poly.type
_entity_poly.pdbx_seq_one_letter_code
_entity_poly.pdbx_strand_id
1 'polypeptide(L)'
;MKQNIRRQLAAAASKISARLKAAEGGQPARPGGSEFSAGTIHYEIAERNHAITCGGIGAMHQLVHKVGLVKALNLNLHLLERRRPYSEADHILNIGYNALCGGLVLDDIELRRNDAAFLDALGARTIPDPTTAGDYCRRYQRDDIQQLMGTINQVRVGVWQRQPAAFFEGPARIDADGTLVGTTGECKQGMDVSYKGVWGYHPLVISLANTGEPLFIVNRSGNRPSHEGAPEYFVRAIALCRQAGWKDVLLRGDTDFSQTKYFDRWDADGVRFVFGYDASQPMVARADAVEEAEYRELVRRADAAHAERTTRAKQPWIKEQIVREREFLNLCLAREDLAEFEYRPRNASQSYRIVVLRKTIVEERGQRCIGQDYRYFFYVTNDRTMTPEQVVREANDRCNQENLHAQLKGGARALRAPLNTLEANWAYMVIVALAWSLKAWFALMLPVAPRWRAQHEADRTRVLRMEFRTFVQRFMLVPAQIIRTGRRLIYRLLAWRPDLSIFFRLLDAL
;
A
#
# COMPACT_ATOMS: atom_id res chain seq x y z
N MET A 1 27.76 6.17 -0.15
CA MET A 1 27.70 7.27 -1.13
C MET A 1 29.08 7.88 -1.33
N LYS A 2 29.59 7.89 -2.56
CA LYS A 2 30.93 8.42 -2.90
C LYS A 2 31.04 9.90 -2.51
N GLN A 3 32.18 10.29 -1.94
CA GLN A 3 32.42 11.65 -1.45
C GLN A 3 32.15 12.77 -2.49
N ASN A 4 32.46 12.47 -3.76
CA ASN A 4 32.18 13.37 -4.87
C ASN A 4 30.68 13.65 -5.06
N ILE A 5 29.82 12.62 -5.00
CA ILE A 5 28.36 12.76 -5.12
C ILE A 5 27.80 13.61 -3.96
N ARG A 6 28.30 13.44 -2.73
CA ARG A 6 27.91 14.29 -1.59
C ARG A 6 28.23 15.76 -1.84
N ARG A 7 29.42 16.07 -2.34
CA ARG A 7 29.83 17.44 -2.68
C ARG A 7 28.95 18.05 -3.78
N GLN A 8 28.66 17.27 -4.82
CA GLN A 8 27.79 17.71 -5.93
C GLN A 8 26.36 17.99 -5.45
N LEU A 9 25.78 17.13 -4.59
CA LEU A 9 24.45 17.35 -4.01
C LEU A 9 24.42 18.59 -3.11
N ALA A 10 25.44 18.79 -2.26
CA ALA A 10 25.53 19.98 -1.43
C ALA A 10 25.67 21.26 -2.25
N ALA A 11 26.50 21.25 -3.31
CA ALA A 11 26.65 22.38 -4.21
C ALA A 11 25.35 22.70 -4.97
N ALA A 12 24.61 21.67 -5.43
CA ALA A 12 23.31 21.86 -6.11
C ALA A 12 22.26 22.43 -5.13
N ALA A 13 22.19 21.92 -3.89
CA ALA A 13 21.32 22.45 -2.84
C ALA A 13 21.61 23.92 -2.55
N SER A 14 22.92 24.29 -2.41
CA SER A 14 23.33 25.65 -2.17
C SER A 14 22.95 26.60 -3.30
N LYS A 15 23.12 26.19 -4.56
CA LYS A 15 22.71 26.99 -5.73
C LYS A 15 21.21 27.26 -5.75
N ILE A 16 20.38 26.25 -5.45
CA ILE A 16 18.92 26.41 -5.38
C ILE A 16 18.53 27.34 -4.24
N SER A 17 19.10 27.13 -3.05
CA SER A 17 18.84 28.01 -1.90
C SER A 17 19.24 29.46 -2.17
N ALA A 18 20.36 29.68 -2.81
CA ALA A 18 20.80 31.03 -3.22
C ALA A 18 19.83 31.68 -4.23
N ARG A 19 19.35 30.91 -5.19
CA ARG A 19 18.34 31.38 -6.18
C ARG A 19 17.02 31.75 -5.50
N LEU A 20 16.54 30.93 -4.56
CA LEU A 20 15.31 31.20 -3.81
C LEU A 20 15.46 32.46 -2.95
N LYS A 21 16.55 32.59 -2.21
CA LYS A 21 16.84 33.81 -1.43
C LYS A 21 16.95 35.07 -2.29
N ALA A 22 17.57 34.95 -3.45
CA ALA A 22 17.63 36.07 -4.40
C ALA A 22 16.25 36.45 -4.94
N ALA A 23 15.35 35.48 -5.11
CA ALA A 23 13.97 35.73 -5.49
C ALA A 23 13.13 36.37 -4.40
N GLU A 24 13.36 35.94 -3.11
CA GLU A 24 12.69 36.51 -1.93
C GLU A 24 13.14 37.94 -1.60
N GLY A 25 14.43 38.25 -1.83
CA GLY A 25 15.01 39.59 -1.60
C GLY A 25 15.00 40.50 -2.84
N GLY A 26 14.47 40.03 -3.96
CA GLY A 26 14.49 40.72 -5.23
C GLY A 26 13.30 41.63 -5.42
N GLN A 27 13.42 42.50 -6.44
CA GLN A 27 12.50 43.57 -6.85
C GLN A 27 11.02 43.16 -6.69
N PRO A 28 10.17 44.10 -6.25
CA PRO A 28 8.72 43.87 -6.24
C PRO A 28 8.26 43.40 -7.61
N ALA A 29 7.29 42.48 -7.63
CA ALA A 29 6.71 41.95 -8.85
C ALA A 29 6.45 43.10 -9.85
N ARG A 30 6.88 42.93 -11.09
CA ARG A 30 6.67 43.95 -12.11
C ARG A 30 5.19 44.33 -12.14
N PRO A 31 4.81 45.59 -11.98
CA PRO A 31 3.42 45.99 -12.00
C PRO A 31 2.73 45.43 -13.24
N GLY A 32 1.73 44.55 -13.08
CA GLY A 32 1.00 43.92 -14.18
C GLY A 32 1.69 42.74 -14.87
N GLY A 33 2.85 42.24 -14.36
CA GLY A 33 3.58 41.11 -14.94
C GLY A 33 3.37 39.79 -14.18
N SER A 34 3.32 38.66 -14.90
CA SER A 34 3.36 37.29 -14.36
C SER A 34 4.81 36.80 -14.23
N GLU A 35 5.09 35.95 -13.23
CA GLU A 35 6.35 35.19 -13.14
C GLU A 35 6.56 34.28 -14.36
N PHE A 36 5.48 33.83 -14.98
CA PHE A 36 5.48 33.11 -16.25
C PHE A 36 5.57 34.13 -17.40
N SER A 37 6.78 34.54 -17.74
CA SER A 37 7.04 35.67 -18.64
C SER A 37 7.51 35.28 -20.05
N ALA A 38 7.59 33.98 -20.36
CA ALA A 38 7.99 33.51 -21.68
C ALA A 38 6.90 33.84 -22.71
N GLY A 39 7.15 34.88 -23.54
CA GLY A 39 6.23 35.36 -24.58
C GLY A 39 6.54 34.85 -25.98
N THR A 40 7.77 34.34 -26.21
CA THR A 40 8.22 33.86 -27.53
C THR A 40 8.71 32.42 -27.34
N ILE A 41 7.95 31.44 -27.87
CA ILE A 41 8.25 30.02 -27.80
C ILE A 41 8.35 29.47 -29.22
N HIS A 42 9.48 28.84 -29.54
CA HIS A 42 9.70 28.11 -30.78
C HIS A 42 9.80 26.62 -30.52
N TYR A 43 9.28 25.82 -31.43
CA TYR A 43 9.34 24.35 -31.37
C TYR A 43 10.23 23.85 -32.51
N GLU A 44 11.12 22.93 -32.16
CA GLU A 44 11.99 22.23 -33.11
C GLU A 44 11.91 20.74 -32.87
N ILE A 45 12.16 19.94 -33.90
CA ILE A 45 12.28 18.50 -33.81
C ILE A 45 13.77 18.16 -33.70
N ALA A 46 14.17 17.56 -32.58
CA ALA A 46 15.54 17.10 -32.39
C ALA A 46 15.73 15.71 -33.02
N GLU A 47 16.86 15.48 -33.66
CA GLU A 47 17.22 14.18 -34.22
C GLU A 47 17.48 13.10 -33.17
N ARG A 48 17.93 13.49 -31.96
CA ARG A 48 18.24 12.59 -30.85
C ARG A 48 17.83 13.16 -29.51
N ASN A 49 17.09 12.39 -28.75
CA ASN A 49 16.84 12.64 -27.34
C ASN A 49 17.79 11.81 -26.48
N HIS A 50 18.46 12.43 -25.53
CA HIS A 50 19.34 11.77 -24.55
C HIS A 50 18.89 11.96 -23.11
N ALA A 51 17.69 12.48 -22.89
CA ALA A 51 17.17 12.73 -21.55
C ALA A 51 15.83 12.04 -21.35
N ILE A 52 15.64 11.48 -20.16
CA ILE A 52 14.38 10.86 -19.71
C ILE A 52 13.86 11.59 -18.48
N THR A 53 12.54 11.61 -18.32
CA THR A 53 11.87 12.21 -17.16
C THR A 53 11.89 11.30 -15.93
N CYS A 54 12.09 9.99 -16.11
CA CYS A 54 11.99 8.96 -15.07
C CYS A 54 13.34 8.26 -14.81
N GLY A 55 14.41 9.03 -14.57
CA GLY A 55 15.76 8.49 -14.33
C GLY A 55 15.89 7.55 -13.14
N GLY A 56 14.94 7.55 -12.20
CA GLY A 56 14.88 6.59 -11.11
C GLY A 56 14.65 5.15 -11.55
N ILE A 57 14.15 4.95 -12.78
CA ILE A 57 13.87 3.60 -13.30
C ILE A 57 15.13 2.73 -13.40
N GLY A 58 16.30 3.34 -13.64
CA GLY A 58 17.57 2.61 -13.68
C GLY A 58 17.93 1.94 -12.36
N ALA A 59 17.70 2.62 -11.23
CA ALA A 59 17.90 2.03 -9.91
C ALA A 59 16.88 0.91 -9.63
N MET A 60 15.63 1.10 -10.05
CA MET A 60 14.61 0.08 -9.92
C MET A 60 14.93 -1.16 -10.76
N HIS A 61 15.43 -0.97 -11.98
CA HIS A 61 15.86 -2.06 -12.84
C HIS A 61 17.06 -2.84 -12.24
N GLN A 62 18.03 -2.15 -11.65
CA GLN A 62 19.11 -2.80 -10.91
C GLN A 62 18.58 -3.58 -9.70
N LEU A 63 17.64 -3.01 -8.94
CA LEU A 63 16.99 -3.69 -7.82
C LEU A 63 16.31 -4.99 -8.27
N VAL A 64 15.51 -4.94 -9.33
CA VAL A 64 14.80 -6.09 -9.91
C VAL A 64 15.80 -7.23 -10.27
N HIS A 65 16.93 -6.89 -10.87
CA HIS A 65 18.00 -7.86 -11.15
C HIS A 65 18.67 -8.38 -9.86
N LYS A 66 18.98 -7.49 -8.92
CA LYS A 66 19.65 -7.84 -7.65
C LYS A 66 18.83 -8.80 -6.79
N VAL A 67 17.50 -8.64 -6.77
CA VAL A 67 16.60 -9.55 -6.02
C VAL A 67 16.28 -10.83 -6.81
N GLY A 68 16.71 -10.93 -8.07
CA GLY A 68 16.52 -12.12 -8.91
C GLY A 68 15.13 -12.24 -9.55
N LEU A 69 14.32 -11.17 -9.58
CA LEU A 69 12.95 -11.21 -10.07
C LEU A 69 12.87 -11.60 -11.54
N VAL A 70 13.73 -11.05 -12.42
CA VAL A 70 13.77 -11.39 -13.84
C VAL A 70 13.99 -12.88 -14.04
N LYS A 71 14.99 -13.46 -13.33
CA LYS A 71 15.28 -14.89 -13.40
C LYS A 71 14.10 -15.73 -12.92
N ALA A 72 13.49 -15.36 -11.80
CA ALA A 72 12.36 -16.08 -11.23
C ALA A 72 11.13 -16.08 -12.18
N LEU A 73 10.80 -14.93 -12.75
CA LEU A 73 9.67 -14.81 -13.70
C LEU A 73 9.90 -15.68 -14.95
N ASN A 74 11.09 -15.58 -15.56
CA ASN A 74 11.40 -16.35 -16.79
C ASN A 74 11.55 -17.86 -16.55
N LEU A 75 11.87 -18.28 -15.31
CA LEU A 75 11.99 -19.68 -14.95
C LEU A 75 10.62 -20.32 -14.68
N ASN A 76 9.74 -19.60 -14.01
CA ASN A 76 8.50 -20.14 -13.46
C ASN A 76 7.28 -19.91 -14.35
N LEU A 77 7.31 -18.96 -15.30
CA LEU A 77 6.20 -18.66 -16.18
C LEU A 77 6.46 -19.20 -17.60
N HIS A 78 5.41 -19.74 -18.21
CA HIS A 78 5.49 -20.41 -19.53
C HIS A 78 4.27 -20.10 -20.40
N LEU A 79 3.86 -18.83 -20.44
CA LEU A 79 2.71 -18.35 -21.20
C LEU A 79 3.02 -18.12 -22.69
N LEU A 80 4.31 -17.91 -22.99
CA LEU A 80 4.77 -17.62 -24.33
C LEU A 80 5.22 -18.90 -25.04
N GLU A 81 4.58 -19.22 -26.16
CA GLU A 81 5.05 -20.30 -27.07
C GLU A 81 6.44 -19.99 -27.63
N ARG A 82 6.70 -18.73 -27.91
CA ARG A 82 7.99 -18.21 -28.41
C ARG A 82 8.44 -17.03 -27.55
N ARG A 83 9.63 -17.15 -26.94
CA ARG A 83 10.25 -16.10 -26.12
C ARG A 83 11.05 -15.07 -26.96
N ARG A 84 10.55 -14.74 -28.14
CA ARG A 84 11.14 -13.72 -29.02
C ARG A 84 10.03 -12.87 -29.63
N PRO A 85 10.21 -11.53 -29.68
CA PRO A 85 11.37 -10.77 -29.21
C PRO A 85 11.41 -10.57 -27.67
N TYR A 86 10.32 -10.86 -26.92
CA TYR A 86 10.17 -10.59 -25.51
C TYR A 86 10.06 -11.86 -24.67
N SER A 87 10.63 -11.80 -23.45
CA SER A 87 10.48 -12.84 -22.42
C SER A 87 9.28 -12.55 -21.51
N GLU A 88 8.92 -13.51 -20.64
CA GLU A 88 7.87 -13.33 -19.63
C GLU A 88 8.15 -12.09 -18.74
N ALA A 89 9.40 -11.96 -18.29
CA ALA A 89 9.80 -10.81 -17.47
C ALA A 89 9.67 -9.47 -18.21
N ASP A 90 9.93 -9.43 -19.52
CA ASP A 90 9.82 -8.19 -20.31
C ASP A 90 8.37 -7.68 -20.34
N HIS A 91 7.40 -8.57 -20.52
CA HIS A 91 5.98 -8.23 -20.53
C HIS A 91 5.53 -7.69 -19.14
N ILE A 92 5.90 -8.42 -18.08
CA ILE A 92 5.52 -8.06 -16.70
C ILE A 92 6.16 -6.74 -16.28
N LEU A 93 7.47 -6.60 -16.51
CA LEU A 93 8.21 -5.39 -16.15
C LEU A 93 7.79 -4.18 -16.99
N ASN A 94 7.43 -4.36 -18.26
CA ASN A 94 6.91 -3.30 -19.10
C ASN A 94 5.68 -2.63 -18.47
N ILE A 95 4.70 -3.44 -18.03
CA ILE A 95 3.48 -2.95 -17.36
C ILE A 95 3.83 -2.34 -15.99
N GLY A 96 4.66 -3.00 -15.19
CA GLY A 96 5.08 -2.52 -13.86
C GLY A 96 5.90 -1.22 -13.94
N TYR A 97 6.80 -1.12 -14.91
CA TYR A 97 7.61 0.09 -15.13
C TYR A 97 6.80 1.25 -15.67
N ASN A 98 5.77 0.98 -16.48
CA ASN A 98 4.84 2.03 -16.88
C ASN A 98 4.23 2.70 -15.65
N ALA A 99 3.74 1.95 -14.67
CA ALA A 99 3.22 2.50 -13.42
C ALA A 99 4.30 3.27 -12.61
N LEU A 100 5.51 2.74 -12.50
CA LEU A 100 6.64 3.39 -11.81
C LEU A 100 7.11 4.66 -12.52
N CYS A 101 6.96 4.75 -13.83
CA CYS A 101 7.27 5.95 -14.61
C CYS A 101 6.09 6.94 -14.71
N GLY A 102 5.05 6.76 -13.89
CA GLY A 102 3.90 7.66 -13.79
C GLY A 102 2.80 7.40 -14.81
N GLY A 103 2.86 6.29 -15.56
CA GLY A 103 1.77 5.86 -16.44
C GLY A 103 0.51 5.51 -15.65
N LEU A 104 -0.64 5.84 -16.20
CA LEU A 104 -1.95 5.71 -15.57
C LEU A 104 -2.80 4.61 -16.21
N VAL A 105 -2.54 4.32 -17.47
CA VAL A 105 -3.22 3.34 -18.32
C VAL A 105 -2.19 2.57 -19.15
N LEU A 106 -2.62 1.48 -19.78
CA LEU A 106 -1.73 0.71 -20.67
C LEU A 106 -1.23 1.54 -21.86
N ASP A 107 -2.08 2.42 -22.41
CA ASP A 107 -1.73 3.27 -23.55
C ASP A 107 -0.53 4.17 -23.28
N ASP A 108 -0.27 4.53 -22.02
CA ASP A 108 0.91 5.32 -21.64
C ASP A 108 2.24 4.59 -21.92
N ILE A 109 2.20 3.28 -22.19
CA ILE A 109 3.37 2.51 -22.63
C ILE A 109 3.94 3.10 -23.94
N GLU A 110 3.10 3.63 -24.83
CA GLU A 110 3.55 4.28 -26.08
C GLU A 110 4.50 5.45 -25.81
N LEU A 111 4.32 6.19 -24.71
CA LEU A 111 5.22 7.28 -24.34
C LEU A 111 6.65 6.77 -24.03
N ARG A 112 6.78 5.53 -23.63
CA ARG A 112 8.06 4.87 -23.31
C ARG A 112 8.62 4.14 -24.51
N ARG A 113 7.75 3.51 -25.28
CA ARG A 113 8.12 2.76 -26.49
C ARG A 113 8.68 3.66 -27.57
N ASN A 114 8.15 4.88 -27.68
CA ASN A 114 8.58 5.88 -28.65
C ASN A 114 9.70 6.81 -28.14
N ASP A 115 10.19 6.60 -26.90
CA ASP A 115 11.32 7.35 -26.34
C ASP A 115 12.62 6.54 -26.46
N ALA A 116 13.42 6.86 -27.48
CA ALA A 116 14.70 6.19 -27.71
C ALA A 116 15.65 6.29 -26.50
N ALA A 117 15.62 7.42 -25.76
CA ALA A 117 16.44 7.57 -24.56
C ALA A 117 15.99 6.65 -23.43
N PHE A 118 14.68 6.39 -23.30
CA PHE A 118 14.16 5.42 -22.34
C PHE A 118 14.56 3.99 -22.69
N LEU A 119 14.47 3.61 -23.95
CA LEU A 119 14.91 2.30 -24.42
C LEU A 119 16.42 2.11 -24.19
N ASP A 120 17.22 3.11 -24.54
CA ASP A 120 18.66 3.11 -24.29
C ASP A 120 18.99 3.03 -22.78
N ALA A 121 18.21 3.69 -21.93
CA ALA A 121 18.37 3.68 -20.48
C ALA A 121 18.22 2.27 -19.90
N LEU A 122 17.31 1.47 -20.42
CA LEU A 122 17.09 0.08 -20.00
C LEU A 122 17.87 -0.95 -20.84
N GLY A 123 18.62 -0.51 -21.86
CA GLY A 123 19.34 -1.38 -22.80
C GLY A 123 18.40 -2.20 -23.70
N ALA A 124 17.18 -1.74 -23.86
CA ALA A 124 16.16 -2.35 -24.71
C ALA A 124 16.25 -1.82 -26.16
N ARG A 125 15.98 -2.65 -27.13
CA ARG A 125 15.80 -2.23 -28.54
C ARG A 125 14.37 -1.78 -28.79
N THR A 126 13.45 -2.45 -28.15
CA THR A 126 12.01 -2.20 -28.19
C THR A 126 11.36 -2.81 -26.94
N ILE A 127 10.16 -2.40 -26.61
CA ILE A 127 9.31 -2.97 -25.57
C ILE A 127 7.95 -3.31 -26.15
N PRO A 128 7.17 -4.23 -25.53
CA PRO A 128 5.82 -4.53 -25.95
C PRO A 128 4.95 -3.26 -26.00
N ASP A 129 4.16 -3.11 -27.06
CA ASP A 129 3.16 -2.05 -27.20
C ASP A 129 1.95 -2.30 -26.25
N PRO A 130 1.02 -1.33 -26.09
CA PRO A 130 -0.14 -1.46 -25.20
C PRO A 130 -1.04 -2.63 -25.56
N THR A 131 -1.23 -2.89 -26.85
CA THR A 131 -2.06 -4.03 -27.33
C THR A 131 -1.41 -5.36 -26.95
N THR A 132 -0.12 -5.50 -27.25
CA THR A 132 0.69 -6.66 -26.87
C THR A 132 0.70 -6.88 -25.35
N ALA A 133 0.78 -5.80 -24.54
CA ALA A 133 0.71 -5.88 -23.09
C ALA A 133 -0.67 -6.37 -22.60
N GLY A 134 -1.76 -5.89 -23.23
CA GLY A 134 -3.11 -6.38 -22.97
C GLY A 134 -3.30 -7.83 -23.38
N ASP A 135 -2.78 -8.23 -24.54
CA ASP A 135 -2.85 -9.62 -25.05
C ASP A 135 -2.05 -10.57 -24.17
N TYR A 136 -0.92 -10.14 -23.63
CA TYR A 136 -0.17 -10.92 -22.66
C TYR A 136 -1.00 -11.21 -21.40
N CYS A 137 -1.72 -10.22 -20.86
CA CYS A 137 -2.63 -10.44 -19.73
C CYS A 137 -3.78 -11.41 -20.07
N ARG A 138 -4.26 -11.44 -21.32
CA ARG A 138 -5.32 -12.35 -21.77
C ARG A 138 -4.89 -13.82 -21.88
N ARG A 139 -3.58 -14.10 -21.90
CA ARG A 139 -3.05 -15.47 -21.91
C ARG A 139 -3.18 -16.18 -20.58
N TYR A 140 -3.28 -15.42 -19.48
CA TYR A 140 -3.34 -15.99 -18.14
C TYR A 140 -4.66 -16.73 -17.89
N GLN A 141 -4.52 -17.95 -17.38
CA GLN A 141 -5.58 -18.70 -16.71
C GLN A 141 -5.37 -18.61 -15.19
N ARG A 142 -6.33 -19.11 -14.42
CA ARG A 142 -6.30 -19.07 -12.96
C ARG A 142 -4.98 -19.60 -12.35
N ASP A 143 -4.52 -20.75 -12.84
CA ASP A 143 -3.31 -21.40 -12.33
C ASP A 143 -2.04 -20.61 -12.67
N ASP A 144 -2.00 -19.99 -13.83
CA ASP A 144 -0.88 -19.12 -14.24
C ASP A 144 -0.80 -17.88 -13.34
N ILE A 145 -1.95 -17.31 -12.94
CA ILE A 145 -1.98 -16.17 -12.02
C ILE A 145 -1.52 -16.60 -10.63
N GLN A 146 -1.92 -17.80 -10.18
CA GLN A 146 -1.42 -18.36 -8.92
C GLN A 146 0.08 -18.57 -8.97
N GLN A 147 0.63 -19.05 -10.09
CA GLN A 147 2.06 -19.22 -10.31
C GLN A 147 2.79 -17.87 -10.31
N LEU A 148 2.20 -16.85 -10.97
CA LEU A 148 2.74 -15.48 -10.95
C LEU A 148 2.83 -14.92 -9.51
N MET A 149 1.74 -15.00 -8.74
CA MET A 149 1.74 -14.57 -7.34
C MET A 149 2.74 -15.37 -6.50
N GLY A 150 2.81 -16.69 -6.69
CA GLY A 150 3.79 -17.57 -6.04
C GLY A 150 5.23 -17.15 -6.34
N THR A 151 5.52 -16.85 -7.60
CA THR A 151 6.86 -16.40 -8.04
C THR A 151 7.25 -15.06 -7.42
N ILE A 152 6.35 -14.09 -7.42
CA ILE A 152 6.58 -12.79 -6.77
C ILE A 152 6.80 -12.97 -5.27
N ASN A 153 6.03 -13.84 -4.62
CA ASN A 153 6.15 -14.12 -3.19
C ASN A 153 7.45 -14.82 -2.82
N GLN A 154 7.97 -15.74 -3.65
CA GLN A 154 9.30 -16.34 -3.45
C GLN A 154 10.41 -15.28 -3.45
N VAL A 155 10.37 -14.35 -4.39
CA VAL A 155 11.33 -13.23 -4.44
C VAL A 155 11.18 -12.34 -3.21
N ARG A 156 9.94 -12.06 -2.79
CA ARG A 156 9.61 -11.29 -1.58
C ARG A 156 10.21 -11.92 -0.32
N VAL A 157 10.06 -13.23 -0.14
CA VAL A 157 10.69 -13.96 0.97
C VAL A 157 12.20 -13.75 0.97
N GLY A 158 12.84 -13.83 -0.19
CA GLY A 158 14.28 -13.57 -0.32
C GLY A 158 14.68 -12.13 0.06
N VAL A 159 13.81 -11.14 -0.18
CA VAL A 159 14.02 -9.75 0.28
C VAL A 159 13.85 -9.63 1.80
N TRP A 160 12.83 -10.27 2.37
CA TRP A 160 12.59 -10.27 3.81
C TRP A 160 13.71 -10.98 4.58
N GLN A 161 14.20 -12.13 4.10
CA GLN A 161 15.29 -12.88 4.73
C GLN A 161 16.63 -12.12 4.77
N ARG A 162 16.79 -11.06 3.97
CA ARG A 162 17.94 -10.14 4.04
C ARG A 162 17.82 -9.11 5.16
N GLN A 163 16.69 -9.07 5.87
CA GLN A 163 16.48 -8.12 6.95
C GLN A 163 17.14 -8.61 8.24
N PRO A 164 17.49 -7.70 9.16
CA PRO A 164 18.03 -8.09 10.48
C PRO A 164 16.98 -8.86 11.29
N ALA A 165 17.44 -9.65 12.27
CA ALA A 165 16.56 -10.45 13.15
C ALA A 165 15.42 -9.63 13.76
N ALA A 166 15.67 -8.38 14.14
CA ALA A 166 14.67 -7.46 14.68
C ALA A 166 13.47 -7.21 13.73
N PHE A 167 13.62 -7.45 12.43
CA PHE A 167 12.51 -7.36 11.48
C PHE A 167 11.42 -8.41 11.72
N PHE A 168 11.79 -9.55 12.27
CA PHE A 168 10.91 -10.68 12.54
C PHE A 168 10.43 -10.73 14.01
N GLU A 169 10.80 -9.73 14.82
CA GLU A 169 10.29 -9.61 16.19
C GLU A 169 8.84 -9.17 16.19
N GLY A 170 8.05 -9.78 17.07
CA GLY A 170 6.60 -9.60 17.12
C GLY A 170 5.86 -10.31 15.97
N PRO A 171 4.53 -10.15 15.90
CA PRO A 171 3.70 -10.88 14.95
C PRO A 171 3.83 -10.37 13.53
N ALA A 172 3.82 -11.31 12.57
CA ALA A 172 3.43 -11.02 11.19
C ALA A 172 1.92 -10.73 11.17
N ARG A 173 1.54 -9.49 10.93
CA ARG A 173 0.14 -9.06 10.87
C ARG A 173 -0.38 -9.23 9.45
N ILE A 174 -1.24 -10.23 9.27
CA ILE A 174 -1.84 -10.54 7.97
C ILE A 174 -3.27 -10.02 7.98
N ASP A 175 -3.51 -9.03 7.11
CA ASP A 175 -4.83 -8.42 6.94
C ASP A 175 -5.53 -8.98 5.71
N ALA A 176 -6.84 -9.20 5.82
CA ALA A 176 -7.71 -9.56 4.71
C ALA A 176 -8.84 -8.55 4.58
N ASP A 177 -9.12 -8.13 3.35
CA ASP A 177 -10.26 -7.28 3.05
C ASP A 177 -10.67 -7.41 1.58
N GLY A 178 -11.97 -7.24 1.31
CA GLY A 178 -12.52 -7.13 -0.03
C GLY A 178 -12.65 -5.67 -0.46
N THR A 179 -12.52 -5.40 -1.76
CA THR A 179 -12.71 -4.03 -2.25
C THR A 179 -13.37 -4.00 -3.62
N LEU A 180 -14.35 -3.13 -3.82
CA LEU A 180 -15.10 -3.04 -5.08
C LEU A 180 -14.27 -2.32 -6.14
N VAL A 181 -14.23 -2.87 -7.35
CA VAL A 181 -13.62 -2.30 -8.54
C VAL A 181 -14.73 -2.13 -9.60
N GLY A 182 -15.30 -0.92 -9.64
CA GLY A 182 -16.32 -0.58 -10.63
C GLY A 182 -15.75 -0.42 -12.03
N THR A 183 -16.58 -0.69 -13.02
CA THR A 183 -16.30 -0.46 -14.44
C THR A 183 -17.57 -0.06 -15.17
N THR A 184 -17.41 0.73 -16.24
CA THR A 184 -18.50 1.14 -17.13
C THR A 184 -18.70 0.18 -18.31
N GLY A 185 -17.79 -0.79 -18.49
CA GLY A 185 -17.88 -1.74 -19.61
C GLY A 185 -18.96 -2.79 -19.34
N GLU A 186 -19.97 -2.87 -20.20
CA GLU A 186 -21.12 -3.76 -20.04
C GLU A 186 -20.85 -5.22 -20.44
N CYS A 187 -19.87 -5.45 -21.31
CA CYS A 187 -19.59 -6.76 -21.89
C CYS A 187 -18.38 -7.47 -21.28
N LYS A 188 -17.92 -7.09 -20.10
CA LYS A 188 -16.77 -7.75 -19.47
C LYS A 188 -17.19 -9.03 -18.75
N GLN A 189 -16.44 -10.10 -18.95
CA GLN A 189 -16.74 -11.39 -18.33
C GLN A 189 -16.50 -11.36 -16.81
N GLY A 190 -17.33 -12.10 -16.08
CA GLY A 190 -17.19 -12.31 -14.64
C GLY A 190 -17.56 -11.10 -13.77
N MET A 191 -18.15 -10.06 -14.35
CA MET A 191 -18.70 -8.94 -13.59
C MET A 191 -20.08 -9.25 -13.05
N ASP A 192 -20.46 -8.56 -11.97
CA ASP A 192 -21.80 -8.61 -11.43
C ASP A 192 -22.07 -7.36 -10.55
N VAL A 193 -23.31 -7.21 -10.15
CA VAL A 193 -23.74 -6.12 -9.25
C VAL A 193 -23.38 -6.48 -7.81
N SER A 194 -22.60 -5.61 -7.17
CA SER A 194 -22.25 -5.76 -5.76
C SER A 194 -23.45 -5.41 -4.85
N TYR A 195 -23.33 -5.77 -3.56
CA TYR A 195 -24.32 -5.38 -2.53
C TYR A 195 -24.50 -3.85 -2.39
N LYS A 196 -23.55 -3.05 -2.89
CA LYS A 196 -23.65 -1.57 -2.96
C LYS A 196 -24.19 -1.05 -4.30
N GLY A 197 -24.70 -1.92 -5.16
CA GLY A 197 -25.17 -1.52 -6.49
C GLY A 197 -24.06 -1.17 -7.49
N VAL A 198 -22.81 -1.48 -7.20
CA VAL A 198 -21.68 -1.20 -8.10
C VAL A 198 -21.51 -2.37 -9.07
N TRP A 199 -21.57 -2.10 -10.38
CA TRP A 199 -21.25 -3.04 -11.43
C TRP A 199 -19.74 -3.21 -11.58
N GLY A 200 -19.22 -4.43 -11.44
CA GLY A 200 -17.78 -4.68 -11.53
C GLY A 200 -17.30 -5.95 -10.85
N TYR A 201 -16.11 -5.87 -10.28
CA TYR A 201 -15.43 -6.95 -9.57
C TYR A 201 -15.30 -6.64 -8.07
N HIS A 202 -15.11 -7.69 -7.27
CA HIS A 202 -14.86 -7.59 -5.83
C HIS A 202 -13.60 -8.36 -5.44
N PRO A 203 -12.39 -7.86 -5.82
CA PRO A 203 -11.16 -8.53 -5.46
C PRO A 203 -10.95 -8.60 -3.94
N LEU A 204 -10.47 -9.78 -3.49
CA LEU A 204 -9.92 -10.01 -2.16
C LEU A 204 -8.43 -9.63 -2.16
N VAL A 205 -8.01 -8.89 -1.17
CA VAL A 205 -6.60 -8.53 -0.95
C VAL A 205 -6.15 -9.09 0.40
N ILE A 206 -5.13 -9.94 0.37
CA ILE A 206 -4.41 -10.38 1.57
C ILE A 206 -3.09 -9.64 1.60
N SER A 207 -2.79 -8.98 2.71
CA SER A 207 -1.59 -8.13 2.84
C SER A 207 -0.82 -8.40 4.14
N LEU A 208 0.47 -8.09 4.12
CA LEU A 208 1.29 -8.02 5.33
C LEU A 208 1.35 -6.56 5.81
N ALA A 209 0.68 -6.26 6.92
CA ALA A 209 0.61 -4.90 7.46
C ALA A 209 1.98 -4.34 7.90
N ASN A 210 2.90 -5.22 8.32
CA ASN A 210 4.26 -4.84 8.74
C ASN A 210 5.01 -4.07 7.64
N THR A 211 4.80 -4.45 6.37
CA THR A 211 5.45 -3.82 5.19
C THR A 211 4.46 -3.09 4.28
N GLY A 212 3.15 -3.26 4.51
CA GLY A 212 2.09 -2.75 3.67
C GLY A 212 2.04 -3.43 2.28
N GLU A 213 2.60 -4.63 2.12
CA GLU A 213 2.65 -5.34 0.84
C GLU A 213 1.42 -6.21 0.61
N PRO A 214 0.77 -6.15 -0.57
CA PRO A 214 -0.20 -7.16 -0.96
C PRO A 214 0.53 -8.48 -1.26
N LEU A 215 0.14 -9.54 -0.56
CA LEU A 215 0.67 -10.90 -0.74
C LEU A 215 -0.10 -11.64 -1.83
N PHE A 216 -1.41 -11.48 -1.79
CA PHE A 216 -2.34 -12.08 -2.74
C PHE A 216 -3.42 -11.08 -3.12
N ILE A 217 -3.72 -10.99 -4.40
CA ILE A 217 -4.88 -10.28 -4.95
C ILE A 217 -5.68 -11.32 -5.71
N VAL A 218 -6.95 -11.52 -5.36
CA VAL A 218 -7.82 -12.52 -5.98
C VAL A 218 -9.01 -11.79 -6.60
N ASN A 219 -9.02 -11.67 -7.91
CA ASN A 219 -10.14 -11.04 -8.59
C ASN A 219 -11.36 -11.97 -8.59
N ARG A 220 -12.53 -11.40 -8.29
CA ARG A 220 -13.79 -12.13 -8.16
C ARG A 220 -14.93 -11.28 -8.72
N SER A 221 -16.05 -11.93 -9.05
CA SER A 221 -17.28 -11.23 -9.44
C SER A 221 -17.75 -10.26 -8.37
N GLY A 222 -18.42 -9.18 -8.76
CA GLY A 222 -18.86 -8.10 -7.88
C GLY A 222 -19.82 -8.53 -6.78
N ASN A 223 -20.59 -9.59 -7.01
CA ASN A 223 -21.58 -10.13 -6.05
C ASN A 223 -20.99 -11.09 -4.99
N ARG A 224 -19.69 -11.36 -5.04
CA ARG A 224 -19.06 -12.30 -4.11
C ARG A 224 -18.85 -11.70 -2.72
N PRO A 225 -19.10 -12.48 -1.64
CA PRO A 225 -18.84 -12.02 -0.27
C PRO A 225 -17.36 -11.70 -0.05
N SER A 226 -17.06 -10.73 0.82
CA SER A 226 -15.67 -10.31 1.10
C SER A 226 -14.79 -11.47 1.55
N HIS A 227 -15.30 -12.35 2.38
CA HIS A 227 -14.58 -13.48 3.00
C HIS A 227 -14.39 -14.71 2.10
N GLU A 228 -15.06 -14.77 0.94
CA GLU A 228 -14.96 -15.95 0.06
C GLU A 228 -13.52 -16.21 -0.36
N GLY A 229 -13.04 -17.42 -0.10
CA GLY A 229 -11.66 -17.86 -0.40
C GLY A 229 -10.59 -17.35 0.58
N ALA A 230 -10.92 -16.44 1.50
CA ALA A 230 -9.92 -15.88 2.42
C ALA A 230 -9.18 -16.93 3.26
N PRO A 231 -9.80 -17.98 3.81
CA PRO A 231 -9.09 -18.97 4.62
C PRO A 231 -7.98 -19.71 3.86
N GLU A 232 -8.18 -20.01 2.57
CA GLU A 232 -7.15 -20.60 1.72
C GLU A 232 -5.92 -19.70 1.62
N TYR A 233 -6.16 -18.40 1.36
CA TYR A 233 -5.08 -17.43 1.22
C TYR A 233 -4.45 -17.05 2.57
N PHE A 234 -5.18 -17.12 3.68
CA PHE A 234 -4.59 -17.02 5.01
C PHE A 234 -3.59 -18.16 5.25
N VAL A 235 -3.93 -19.41 4.95
CA VAL A 235 -3.00 -20.54 5.08
C VAL A 235 -1.72 -20.31 4.25
N ARG A 236 -1.86 -19.83 3.03
CA ARG A 236 -0.71 -19.53 2.15
C ARG A 236 0.12 -18.35 2.69
N ALA A 237 -0.50 -17.30 3.20
CA ALA A 237 0.17 -16.15 3.78
C ALA A 237 0.90 -16.49 5.08
N ILE A 238 0.30 -17.33 5.94
CA ILE A 238 0.93 -17.87 7.15
C ILE A 238 2.20 -18.65 6.78
N ALA A 239 2.08 -19.58 5.82
CA ALA A 239 3.22 -20.38 5.36
C ALA A 239 4.34 -19.48 4.82
N LEU A 240 4.00 -18.44 4.04
CA LEU A 240 4.94 -17.47 3.48
C LEU A 240 5.68 -16.70 4.58
N CYS A 241 4.97 -16.21 5.60
CA CYS A 241 5.56 -15.48 6.72
C CYS A 241 6.47 -16.39 7.57
N ARG A 242 6.04 -17.63 7.84
CA ARG A 242 6.85 -18.63 8.55
C ARG A 242 8.12 -19.01 7.77
N GLN A 243 8.01 -19.20 6.46
CA GLN A 243 9.16 -19.44 5.57
C GLN A 243 10.17 -18.30 5.61
N ALA A 244 9.70 -17.06 5.74
CA ALA A 244 10.56 -15.88 5.82
C ALA A 244 11.31 -15.77 7.16
N GLY A 245 10.73 -16.29 8.26
CA GLY A 245 11.35 -16.28 9.58
C GLY A 245 10.46 -15.81 10.74
N TRP A 246 9.21 -15.39 10.49
CA TRP A 246 8.28 -15.07 11.58
C TRP A 246 7.84 -16.34 12.32
N LYS A 247 7.93 -16.30 13.65
CA LYS A 247 7.44 -17.35 14.53
C LYS A 247 6.00 -17.12 14.96
N ASP A 248 5.62 -15.88 15.08
CA ASP A 248 4.33 -15.42 15.55
C ASP A 248 3.54 -14.79 14.38
N VAL A 249 2.28 -15.16 14.24
CA VAL A 249 1.40 -14.70 13.17
C VAL A 249 0.07 -14.25 13.78
N LEU A 250 -0.40 -13.08 13.38
CA LEU A 250 -1.67 -12.51 13.78
C LEU A 250 -2.53 -12.23 12.53
N LEU A 251 -3.65 -12.93 12.42
CA LEU A 251 -4.66 -12.68 11.39
C LEU A 251 -5.59 -11.56 11.83
N ARG A 252 -5.93 -10.64 10.91
CA ARG A 252 -6.89 -9.57 11.18
C ARG A 252 -7.87 -9.43 10.01
N GLY A 253 -9.10 -9.11 10.33
CA GLY A 253 -10.17 -8.88 9.36
C GLY A 253 -11.35 -8.18 10.01
N ASP A 254 -12.28 -7.70 9.21
CA ASP A 254 -13.57 -7.21 9.72
C ASP A 254 -14.50 -8.37 10.09
N THR A 255 -15.75 -8.04 10.35
CA THR A 255 -16.79 -9.00 10.75
C THR A 255 -16.99 -10.11 9.71
N ASP A 256 -16.86 -9.80 8.42
CA ASP A 256 -17.02 -10.79 7.35
C ASP A 256 -15.98 -11.92 7.41
N PHE A 257 -14.78 -11.65 7.95
CA PHE A 257 -13.69 -12.61 8.04
C PHE A 257 -13.71 -13.47 9.32
N SER A 258 -14.64 -13.23 10.24
CA SER A 258 -14.80 -14.02 11.46
C SER A 258 -15.45 -15.40 11.19
N GLN A 259 -14.81 -16.20 10.34
CA GLN A 259 -15.31 -17.52 9.94
C GLN A 259 -15.02 -18.57 11.04
N THR A 260 -15.92 -18.69 11.98
CA THR A 260 -15.79 -19.46 13.23
C THR A 260 -15.41 -20.93 13.05
N LYS A 261 -15.72 -21.53 11.90
CA LYS A 261 -15.35 -22.93 11.58
C LYS A 261 -13.84 -23.16 11.42
N TYR A 262 -13.05 -22.09 11.32
CA TYR A 262 -11.58 -22.18 11.20
C TYR A 262 -10.85 -21.81 12.48
N PHE A 263 -11.53 -21.30 13.50
CA PHE A 263 -10.91 -20.80 14.73
C PHE A 263 -10.10 -21.87 15.46
N ASP A 264 -10.70 -23.03 15.68
CA ASP A 264 -10.04 -24.16 16.38
C ASP A 264 -8.78 -24.62 15.64
N ARG A 265 -8.81 -24.60 14.30
CA ARG A 265 -7.64 -24.94 13.48
C ARG A 265 -6.53 -23.91 13.63
N TRP A 266 -6.85 -22.62 13.51
CA TRP A 266 -5.85 -21.56 13.65
C TRP A 266 -5.24 -21.55 15.05
N ASP A 267 -6.06 -21.77 16.07
CA ASP A 267 -5.61 -21.85 17.45
C ASP A 267 -4.67 -23.05 17.67
N ALA A 268 -5.06 -24.24 17.20
CA ALA A 268 -4.22 -25.45 17.25
C ALA A 268 -2.89 -25.29 16.48
N ASP A 269 -2.89 -24.53 15.38
CA ASP A 269 -1.70 -24.21 14.58
C ASP A 269 -0.83 -23.10 15.22
N GLY A 270 -1.20 -22.57 16.40
CA GLY A 270 -0.53 -21.47 17.09
C GLY A 270 -0.59 -20.15 16.32
N VAL A 271 -1.68 -19.93 15.57
CA VAL A 271 -1.95 -18.70 14.84
C VAL A 271 -2.93 -17.87 15.64
N ARG A 272 -2.53 -16.66 15.99
CA ARG A 272 -3.40 -15.71 16.69
C ARG A 272 -4.32 -15.00 15.70
N PHE A 273 -5.47 -14.56 16.16
CA PHE A 273 -6.37 -13.76 15.36
C PHE A 273 -7.09 -12.69 16.19
N VAL A 274 -7.45 -11.60 15.52
CA VAL A 274 -8.35 -10.55 15.98
C VAL A 274 -9.28 -10.20 14.82
N PHE A 275 -10.56 -10.58 14.94
CA PHE A 275 -11.57 -10.27 13.93
C PHE A 275 -12.69 -9.44 14.54
N GLY A 276 -13.29 -8.56 13.75
CA GLY A 276 -14.61 -8.03 14.07
C GLY A 276 -15.58 -9.20 14.25
N TYR A 277 -16.56 -9.02 15.12
CA TYR A 277 -17.61 -10.03 15.34
C TYR A 277 -18.98 -9.39 15.24
N ASP A 278 -19.96 -10.14 14.73
CA ASP A 278 -21.28 -9.60 14.43
C ASP A 278 -22.01 -9.15 15.70
N ALA A 279 -22.56 -7.93 15.66
CA ALA A 279 -23.36 -7.35 16.74
C ALA A 279 -24.82 -7.88 16.69
N SER A 280 -24.97 -9.19 16.72
CA SER A 280 -26.29 -9.83 16.79
C SER A 280 -27.00 -9.53 18.11
N GLN A 281 -28.34 -9.59 18.11
CA GLN A 281 -29.14 -9.36 19.34
C GLN A 281 -28.65 -10.15 20.56
N PRO A 282 -28.31 -11.47 20.45
CA PRO A 282 -27.76 -12.20 21.58
C PRO A 282 -26.42 -11.67 22.10
N MET A 283 -25.57 -11.11 21.20
CA MET A 283 -24.30 -10.50 21.59
C MET A 283 -24.51 -9.18 22.32
N VAL A 284 -25.43 -8.34 21.80
CA VAL A 284 -25.82 -7.08 22.45
C VAL A 284 -26.41 -7.35 23.84
N ALA A 285 -27.32 -8.31 23.97
CA ALA A 285 -27.92 -8.68 25.25
C ALA A 285 -26.87 -9.16 26.27
N ARG A 286 -25.80 -9.87 25.82
CA ARG A 286 -24.67 -10.25 26.69
C ARG A 286 -23.87 -9.04 27.13
N ALA A 287 -23.63 -8.08 26.23
CA ALA A 287 -22.92 -6.86 26.56
C ALA A 287 -23.73 -6.00 27.56
N ASP A 288 -25.06 -5.91 27.39
CA ASP A 288 -25.95 -5.20 28.32
C ASP A 288 -26.02 -5.87 29.70
N ALA A 289 -25.78 -7.20 29.76
CA ALA A 289 -25.76 -7.96 31.01
C ALA A 289 -24.42 -7.87 31.77
N VAL A 290 -23.37 -7.30 31.17
CA VAL A 290 -22.09 -7.05 31.86
C VAL A 290 -22.29 -5.94 32.87
N GLU A 291 -21.83 -6.13 34.10
CA GLU A 291 -21.96 -5.12 35.16
C GLU A 291 -21.21 -3.84 34.76
N GLU A 292 -21.81 -2.67 35.07
CA GLU A 292 -21.22 -1.36 34.74
C GLU A 292 -19.81 -1.18 35.33
N ALA A 293 -19.53 -1.80 36.46
CA ALA A 293 -18.21 -1.78 37.11
C ALA A 293 -17.12 -2.53 36.34
N GLU A 294 -17.48 -3.45 35.44
CA GLU A 294 -16.54 -4.18 34.61
C GLU A 294 -16.14 -3.39 33.35
N TYR A 295 -16.94 -2.39 32.98
CA TYR A 295 -16.61 -1.49 31.88
C TYR A 295 -15.49 -0.52 32.26
N ARG A 296 -14.39 -0.52 31.45
CA ARG A 296 -13.22 0.34 31.65
C ARG A 296 -13.11 1.33 30.51
N GLU A 297 -12.85 2.59 30.82
CA GLU A 297 -12.70 3.63 29.79
C GLU A 297 -11.50 3.38 28.87
N LEU A 298 -11.73 3.47 27.56
CA LEU A 298 -10.69 3.41 26.53
C LEU A 298 -10.13 4.80 26.26
N VAL A 299 -8.91 5.07 26.73
CA VAL A 299 -8.21 6.33 26.40
C VAL A 299 -7.63 6.25 25.00
N ARG A 300 -8.03 7.16 24.13
CA ARG A 300 -7.54 7.21 22.74
C ARG A 300 -6.05 7.57 22.71
N ARG A 301 -5.29 6.95 21.78
CA ARG A 301 -3.87 7.25 21.57
C ARG A 301 -3.60 8.74 21.32
N ALA A 302 -4.48 9.41 20.56
CA ALA A 302 -4.36 10.83 20.25
C ALA A 302 -4.52 11.71 21.51
N ASP A 303 -5.44 11.35 22.39
CA ASP A 303 -5.70 12.09 23.62
C ASP A 303 -4.59 11.86 24.66
N ALA A 304 -4.10 10.62 24.78
CA ALA A 304 -2.94 10.30 25.59
C ALA A 304 -1.69 11.07 25.11
N ALA A 305 -1.40 11.05 23.82
CA ALA A 305 -0.27 11.78 23.23
C ALA A 305 -0.43 13.31 23.34
N HIS A 306 -1.66 13.82 23.36
CA HIS A 306 -1.94 15.23 23.59
C HIS A 306 -1.71 15.61 25.06
N ALA A 307 -2.19 14.80 25.98
CA ALA A 307 -1.99 14.99 27.42
C ALA A 307 -0.50 14.98 27.82
N GLU A 308 0.31 14.12 27.17
CA GLU A 308 1.76 14.08 27.37
C GLU A 308 2.49 15.32 26.83
N ARG A 309 1.97 15.97 25.78
CA ARG A 309 2.67 17.07 25.07
C ARG A 309 2.27 18.47 25.50
N THR A 310 1.07 18.66 26.01
CA THR A 310 0.55 20.00 26.32
C THR A 310 -0.32 20.00 27.56
N THR A 311 -0.07 21.00 28.44
CA THR A 311 -0.97 21.37 29.57
C THR A 311 -2.13 22.26 29.11
N ARG A 312 -2.23 22.61 27.83
CA ARG A 312 -3.31 23.48 27.30
C ARG A 312 -4.50 22.63 26.87
N ALA A 313 -5.69 23.05 27.27
CA ALA A 313 -6.93 22.46 26.81
C ALA A 313 -7.03 22.53 25.29
N LYS A 314 -7.52 21.44 24.67
CA LYS A 314 -7.77 21.37 23.24
C LYS A 314 -8.83 22.42 22.85
N GLN A 315 -8.48 23.33 21.95
CA GLN A 315 -9.49 24.27 21.46
C GLN A 315 -10.53 23.55 20.60
N PRO A 316 -11.84 23.82 20.79
CA PRO A 316 -12.88 23.22 19.96
C PRO A 316 -12.72 23.65 18.51
N TRP A 317 -13.01 22.73 17.60
CA TRP A 317 -12.95 23.01 16.17
C TRP A 317 -14.03 24.03 15.78
N ILE A 318 -13.70 24.93 14.87
CA ILE A 318 -14.64 25.96 14.37
C ILE A 318 -15.97 25.35 13.91
N LYS A 319 -15.92 24.15 13.28
CA LYS A 319 -17.13 23.41 12.87
C LYS A 319 -18.00 23.01 14.05
N GLU A 320 -17.43 22.57 15.15
CA GLU A 320 -18.17 22.21 16.37
C GLU A 320 -18.83 23.44 17.00
N GLN A 321 -18.15 24.58 16.99
CA GLN A 321 -18.75 25.85 17.45
C GLN A 321 -19.95 26.27 16.59
N ILE A 322 -19.83 26.22 15.26
CA ILE A 322 -20.90 26.56 14.32
C ILE A 322 -22.13 25.63 14.51
N VAL A 323 -21.88 24.31 14.70
CA VAL A 323 -22.97 23.34 14.92
C VAL A 323 -23.70 23.66 16.21
N ARG A 324 -23.01 24.03 17.29
CA ARG A 324 -23.60 24.44 18.57
C ARG A 324 -24.34 25.78 18.49
N GLU A 325 -23.74 26.76 17.85
CA GLU A 325 -24.34 28.11 17.71
C GLU A 325 -25.60 28.10 16.85
N ARG A 326 -25.67 27.24 15.83
CA ARG A 326 -26.81 27.11 14.94
C ARG A 326 -27.85 26.08 15.40
N GLU A 327 -27.68 25.50 16.58
CA GLU A 327 -28.52 24.47 17.16
C GLU A 327 -28.84 23.29 16.23
N PHE A 328 -27.88 22.91 15.37
CA PHE A 328 -28.01 21.72 14.55
C PHE A 328 -28.03 20.48 15.44
N LEU A 329 -28.77 19.45 15.00
CA LEU A 329 -28.70 18.13 15.60
C LEU A 329 -27.29 17.56 15.38
N ASN A 330 -26.63 17.21 16.47
CA ASN A 330 -25.26 16.70 16.44
C ASN A 330 -25.18 15.40 17.23
N LEU A 331 -24.50 14.39 16.61
CA LEU A 331 -24.17 13.14 17.26
C LEU A 331 -22.72 13.19 17.73
N CYS A 332 -22.53 13.23 19.04
CA CYS A 332 -21.22 13.29 19.65
C CYS A 332 -20.85 11.97 20.29
N LEU A 333 -19.62 11.50 20.04
CA LEU A 333 -19.05 10.40 20.79
C LEU A 333 -18.56 10.93 22.14
N ALA A 334 -19.29 10.62 23.20
CA ALA A 334 -18.98 11.11 24.53
C ALA A 334 -17.90 10.25 25.20
N ARG A 335 -18.03 8.92 25.12
CA ARG A 335 -17.16 7.98 25.82
C ARG A 335 -17.03 6.67 25.05
N GLU A 336 -15.91 6.00 25.21
CA GLU A 336 -15.64 4.62 24.74
C GLU A 336 -15.24 3.76 25.94
N ASP A 337 -15.94 2.65 26.14
CA ASP A 337 -15.70 1.73 27.24
C ASP A 337 -15.44 0.31 26.73
N LEU A 338 -14.64 -0.45 27.46
CA LEU A 338 -14.26 -1.80 27.14
C LEU A 338 -14.74 -2.77 28.24
N ALA A 339 -15.28 -3.88 27.80
CA ALA A 339 -15.55 -5.05 28.63
C ALA A 339 -15.17 -6.31 27.85
N GLU A 340 -15.16 -7.46 28.52
CA GLU A 340 -14.86 -8.74 27.89
C GLU A 340 -15.64 -9.88 28.51
N PHE A 341 -15.92 -10.90 27.69
CA PHE A 341 -16.52 -12.15 28.14
C PHE A 341 -16.12 -13.32 27.25
N GLU A 342 -16.33 -14.54 27.76
CA GLU A 342 -16.13 -15.76 27.00
C GLU A 342 -17.37 -16.12 26.19
N TYR A 343 -17.14 -16.52 24.94
CA TYR A 343 -18.21 -16.95 24.06
C TYR A 343 -17.78 -18.14 23.20
N ARG A 344 -18.65 -19.14 23.10
CA ARG A 344 -18.45 -20.30 22.24
C ARG A 344 -19.31 -20.14 20.99
N PRO A 345 -18.69 -19.84 19.81
CA PRO A 345 -19.41 -19.83 18.54
C PRO A 345 -19.96 -21.22 18.19
N ARG A 346 -21.09 -21.24 17.46
CA ARG A 346 -21.79 -22.52 17.14
C ARG A 346 -20.88 -23.54 16.43
N ASN A 347 -19.96 -23.10 15.58
CA ASN A 347 -19.09 -23.95 14.76
C ASN A 347 -17.70 -24.15 15.38
N ALA A 348 -17.49 -23.76 16.64
CA ALA A 348 -16.24 -23.92 17.35
C ALA A 348 -16.40 -24.94 18.48
N SER A 349 -15.36 -25.72 18.75
CA SER A 349 -15.34 -26.72 19.84
C SER A 349 -15.06 -26.10 21.20
N GLN A 350 -14.40 -24.92 21.21
CA GLN A 350 -14.01 -24.23 22.44
C GLN A 350 -14.54 -22.80 22.50
N SER A 351 -14.39 -22.16 23.66
CA SER A 351 -14.76 -20.76 23.85
C SER A 351 -13.60 -19.85 23.48
N TYR A 352 -13.96 -18.71 22.92
CA TYR A 352 -13.04 -17.64 22.55
C TYR A 352 -13.39 -16.37 23.30
N ARG A 353 -12.41 -15.53 23.49
CA ARG A 353 -12.53 -14.24 24.15
C ARG A 353 -13.20 -13.24 23.23
N ILE A 354 -14.27 -12.60 23.70
CA ILE A 354 -14.91 -11.46 23.05
C ILE A 354 -14.55 -10.20 23.83
N VAL A 355 -13.99 -9.22 23.14
CA VAL A 355 -13.80 -7.86 23.64
C VAL A 355 -14.90 -6.97 23.09
N VAL A 356 -15.59 -6.29 23.98
CA VAL A 356 -16.69 -5.38 23.67
C VAL A 356 -16.19 -3.95 23.73
N LEU A 357 -16.39 -3.19 22.66
CA LEU A 357 -16.24 -1.74 22.66
C LEU A 357 -17.62 -1.10 22.66
N ARG A 358 -18.01 -0.53 23.77
CA ARG A 358 -19.24 0.25 23.92
C ARG A 358 -18.95 1.73 23.66
N LYS A 359 -19.63 2.32 22.67
CA LYS A 359 -19.54 3.73 22.36
C LYS A 359 -20.79 4.43 22.86
N THR A 360 -20.61 5.39 23.75
CA THR A 360 -21.69 6.26 24.21
C THR A 360 -21.84 7.40 23.22
N ILE A 361 -22.96 7.40 22.49
CA ILE A 361 -23.33 8.45 21.53
C ILE A 361 -24.35 9.37 22.21
N VAL A 362 -24.04 10.65 22.22
CA VAL A 362 -24.91 11.67 22.77
C VAL A 362 -25.48 12.50 21.64
N GLU A 363 -26.80 12.67 21.66
CA GLU A 363 -27.50 13.60 20.76
C GLU A 363 -27.56 14.97 21.41
N GLU A 364 -26.97 15.96 20.76
CA GLU A 364 -26.95 17.34 21.21
C GLU A 364 -27.69 18.24 20.23
N ARG A 365 -28.46 19.20 20.76
CA ARG A 365 -29.02 20.30 20.00
C ARG A 365 -28.61 21.61 20.67
N GLY A 366 -27.74 22.37 20.02
CA GLY A 366 -27.07 23.51 20.65
C GLY A 366 -26.23 23.06 21.84
N GLN A 367 -26.55 23.52 23.04
CA GLN A 367 -25.87 23.13 24.28
C GLN A 367 -26.66 22.07 25.10
N ARG A 368 -27.79 21.60 24.58
CA ARG A 368 -28.68 20.66 25.29
C ARG A 368 -28.43 19.24 24.80
N CYS A 369 -28.17 18.32 25.73
CA CYS A 369 -28.21 16.88 25.49
C CYS A 369 -29.69 16.45 25.43
N ILE A 370 -30.12 15.86 24.31
CA ILE A 370 -31.49 15.43 24.07
C ILE A 370 -31.64 13.91 24.20
N GLY A 371 -30.56 13.16 24.02
CA GLY A 371 -30.57 11.70 24.10
C GLY A 371 -29.18 11.09 24.26
N GLN A 372 -29.17 9.86 24.73
CA GLN A 372 -27.98 9.06 24.84
C GLN A 372 -28.30 7.65 24.32
N ASP A 373 -27.40 7.10 23.50
CA ASP A 373 -27.53 5.75 22.91
C ASP A 373 -26.20 5.02 23.02
N TYR A 374 -26.26 3.69 23.09
CA TYR A 374 -25.08 2.84 23.12
C TYR A 374 -24.92 2.11 21.79
N ARG A 375 -23.70 2.14 21.23
CA ARG A 375 -23.33 1.34 20.08
C ARG A 375 -22.23 0.35 20.47
N TYR A 376 -22.48 -0.91 20.22
CA TYR A 376 -21.57 -2.00 20.55
C TYR A 376 -20.81 -2.46 19.32
N PHE A 377 -19.50 -2.68 19.51
CA PHE A 377 -18.62 -3.32 18.55
C PHE A 377 -17.95 -4.49 19.25
N PHE A 378 -17.91 -5.64 18.61
CA PHE A 378 -17.38 -6.86 19.18
C PHE A 378 -16.15 -7.29 18.40
N TYR A 379 -15.16 -7.79 19.13
CA TYR A 379 -13.93 -8.34 18.58
C TYR A 379 -13.69 -9.71 19.19
N VAL A 380 -13.49 -10.72 18.32
CA VAL A 380 -13.19 -12.10 18.76
C VAL A 380 -11.71 -12.36 18.61
N THR A 381 -11.11 -13.00 19.61
CA THR A 381 -9.69 -13.37 19.62
C THR A 381 -9.43 -14.65 20.39
N ASN A 382 -8.40 -15.40 19.99
CA ASN A 382 -7.82 -16.49 20.79
C ASN A 382 -6.64 -16.01 21.65
N ASP A 383 -6.23 -14.75 21.54
CA ASP A 383 -5.13 -14.21 22.32
C ASP A 383 -5.56 -13.91 23.75
N ARG A 384 -4.94 -14.60 24.70
CA ARG A 384 -5.18 -14.43 26.15
C ARG A 384 -4.18 -13.46 26.80
N THR A 385 -3.17 -13.01 26.05
CA THR A 385 -2.07 -12.17 26.56
C THR A 385 -2.29 -10.69 26.29
N MET A 386 -3.00 -10.35 25.24
CA MET A 386 -3.35 -8.96 24.93
C MET A 386 -4.34 -8.39 25.93
N THR A 387 -4.15 -7.13 26.34
CA THR A 387 -5.20 -6.40 27.06
C THR A 387 -6.38 -6.07 26.14
N PRO A 388 -7.60 -5.80 26.67
CA PRO A 388 -8.74 -5.39 25.85
C PRO A 388 -8.42 -4.19 24.94
N GLU A 389 -7.67 -3.21 25.45
CA GLU A 389 -7.23 -2.05 24.68
C GLU A 389 -6.30 -2.45 23.50
N GLN A 390 -5.43 -3.43 23.73
CA GLN A 390 -4.54 -3.93 22.67
C GLN A 390 -5.32 -4.65 21.58
N VAL A 391 -6.33 -5.45 21.93
CA VAL A 391 -7.22 -6.12 20.96
C VAL A 391 -7.95 -5.10 20.10
N VAL A 392 -8.58 -4.08 20.71
CA VAL A 392 -9.27 -3.02 19.97
C VAL A 392 -8.30 -2.22 19.10
N ARG A 393 -7.08 -1.96 19.57
CA ARG A 393 -6.06 -1.27 18.79
C ARG A 393 -5.59 -2.08 17.59
N GLU A 394 -5.36 -3.38 17.75
CA GLU A 394 -5.01 -4.26 16.62
C GLU A 394 -6.14 -4.32 15.59
N ALA A 395 -7.40 -4.42 16.03
CA ALA A 395 -8.56 -4.37 15.15
C ALA A 395 -8.68 -3.04 14.39
N ASN A 396 -8.47 -1.91 15.06
CA ASN A 396 -8.53 -0.59 14.44
C ASN A 396 -7.34 -0.33 13.51
N ASP A 397 -6.13 -0.81 13.85
CA ASP A 397 -4.94 -0.66 12.99
C ASP A 397 -5.09 -1.42 11.66
N ARG A 398 -6.00 -2.40 11.56
CA ARG A 398 -6.42 -3.02 10.30
C ARG A 398 -6.97 -2.00 9.29
N CYS A 399 -7.55 -0.90 9.72
CA CYS A 399 -8.02 0.18 8.83
C CYS A 399 -6.91 0.73 7.92
N ASN A 400 -5.64 0.47 8.24
CA ASN A 400 -4.52 0.77 7.33
C ASN A 400 -4.58 -0.02 6.01
N GLN A 401 -5.33 -1.13 5.93
CA GLN A 401 -5.58 -1.84 4.67
C GLN A 401 -6.46 -1.01 3.72
N GLU A 402 -7.37 -0.20 4.24
CA GLU A 402 -8.14 0.75 3.42
C GLU A 402 -7.21 1.76 2.73
N ASN A 403 -6.14 2.20 3.42
CA ASN A 403 -5.09 3.01 2.81
C ASN A 403 -4.36 2.25 1.70
N LEU A 404 -4.04 0.96 1.90
CA LEU A 404 -3.45 0.13 0.85
C LEU A 404 -4.38 0.02 -0.36
N HIS A 405 -5.68 -0.21 -0.15
CA HIS A 405 -6.68 -0.22 -1.23
C HIS A 405 -6.72 1.12 -1.97
N ALA A 406 -6.71 2.25 -1.25
CA ALA A 406 -6.67 3.58 -1.86
C ALA A 406 -5.40 3.77 -2.71
N GLN A 407 -4.23 3.29 -2.22
CA GLN A 407 -2.97 3.34 -2.97
C GLN A 407 -3.00 2.44 -4.21
N LEU A 408 -3.54 1.22 -4.10
CA LEU A 408 -3.68 0.30 -5.23
C LEU A 408 -4.69 0.79 -6.28
N LYS A 409 -5.79 1.46 -5.86
CA LYS A 409 -6.78 2.06 -6.77
C LYS A 409 -6.33 3.37 -7.40
N GLY A 410 -5.85 4.30 -6.61
CA GLY A 410 -5.55 5.67 -7.00
C GLY A 410 -4.07 5.93 -7.28
N GLY A 411 -3.17 5.33 -6.50
CA GLY A 411 -1.73 5.51 -6.61
C GLY A 411 -1.13 4.71 -7.77
N ALA A 412 -1.00 3.40 -7.58
CA ALA A 412 -0.44 2.48 -8.58
C ALA A 412 -1.42 2.12 -9.69
N ARG A 413 -2.72 2.30 -9.48
CA ARG A 413 -3.81 1.91 -10.39
C ARG A 413 -3.87 0.42 -10.71
N ALA A 414 -3.40 -0.40 -9.78
CA ALA A 414 -3.45 -1.86 -9.89
C ALA A 414 -4.88 -2.40 -9.84
N LEU A 415 -5.70 -1.89 -8.93
CA LEU A 415 -7.11 -2.29 -8.82
C LEU A 415 -7.97 -1.53 -9.84
N ARG A 416 -7.80 -1.90 -11.11
CA ARG A 416 -8.53 -1.42 -12.27
C ARG A 416 -8.90 -2.61 -13.15
N ALA A 417 -9.88 -2.41 -14.00
CA ALA A 417 -10.37 -3.44 -14.93
C ALA A 417 -10.30 -2.95 -16.39
N PRO A 418 -9.10 -2.77 -16.97
CA PRO A 418 -8.97 -2.25 -18.33
C PRO A 418 -9.31 -3.30 -19.40
N LEU A 419 -9.30 -4.59 -19.06
CA LEU A 419 -9.45 -5.70 -19.99
C LEU A 419 -10.86 -6.30 -19.96
N ASN A 420 -11.12 -7.31 -20.79
CA ASN A 420 -12.46 -7.84 -21.05
C ASN A 420 -12.80 -9.15 -20.30
N THR A 421 -11.82 -9.87 -19.77
CA THR A 421 -12.06 -11.11 -19.01
C THR A 421 -11.69 -10.95 -17.53
N LEU A 422 -12.25 -11.80 -16.68
CA LEU A 422 -11.95 -11.80 -15.24
C LEU A 422 -10.47 -12.11 -15.01
N GLU A 423 -9.94 -13.14 -15.67
CA GLU A 423 -8.56 -13.61 -15.54
C GLU A 423 -7.56 -12.56 -16.06
N ALA A 424 -7.84 -11.95 -17.21
CA ALA A 424 -6.98 -10.91 -17.77
C ALA A 424 -6.88 -9.68 -16.83
N ASN A 425 -8.01 -9.26 -16.25
CA ASN A 425 -8.02 -8.19 -15.26
C ASN A 425 -7.32 -8.61 -13.96
N TRP A 426 -7.44 -9.87 -13.56
CA TRP A 426 -6.73 -10.40 -12.41
C TRP A 426 -5.20 -10.39 -12.61
N ALA A 427 -4.73 -10.89 -13.75
CA ALA A 427 -3.32 -10.83 -14.14
C ALA A 427 -2.82 -9.38 -14.15
N TYR A 428 -3.56 -8.46 -14.76
CA TYR A 428 -3.25 -7.04 -14.77
C TYR A 428 -3.12 -6.49 -13.34
N MET A 429 -4.08 -6.78 -12.45
CA MET A 429 -4.05 -6.32 -11.05
C MET A 429 -2.79 -6.78 -10.33
N VAL A 430 -2.41 -8.05 -10.48
CA VAL A 430 -1.19 -8.62 -9.85
C VAL A 430 0.07 -8.00 -10.43
N ILE A 431 0.16 -7.86 -11.75
CA ILE A 431 1.34 -7.30 -12.44
C ILE A 431 1.55 -5.83 -12.03
N VAL A 432 0.49 -5.02 -12.02
CA VAL A 432 0.64 -3.60 -11.63
C VAL A 432 0.89 -3.46 -10.14
N ALA A 433 0.31 -4.32 -9.29
CA ALA A 433 0.59 -4.32 -7.84
C ALA A 433 2.05 -4.66 -7.51
N LEU A 434 2.77 -5.33 -8.43
CA LEU A 434 4.22 -5.52 -8.31
C LEU A 434 4.97 -4.18 -8.20
N ALA A 435 4.49 -3.12 -8.85
CA ALA A 435 5.10 -1.79 -8.72
C ALA A 435 5.07 -1.27 -7.27
N TRP A 436 3.98 -1.54 -6.53
CA TRP A 436 3.91 -1.25 -5.09
C TRP A 436 4.88 -2.12 -4.27
N SER A 437 4.98 -3.42 -4.58
CA SER A 437 5.95 -4.31 -3.93
C SER A 437 7.39 -3.87 -4.20
N LEU A 438 7.70 -3.43 -5.42
CA LEU A 438 9.02 -2.89 -5.77
C LEU A 438 9.36 -1.62 -4.97
N LYS A 439 8.39 -0.75 -4.69
CA LYS A 439 8.55 0.38 -3.75
C LYS A 439 8.90 -0.11 -2.34
N ALA A 440 8.21 -1.13 -1.85
CA ALA A 440 8.50 -1.71 -0.53
C ALA A 440 9.92 -2.33 -0.51
N TRP A 441 10.29 -3.07 -1.55
CA TRP A 441 11.64 -3.66 -1.66
C TRP A 441 12.73 -2.59 -1.78
N PHE A 442 12.46 -1.49 -2.48
CA PHE A 442 13.34 -0.31 -2.48
C PHE A 442 13.63 0.16 -1.04
N ALA A 443 12.59 0.30 -0.22
CA ALA A 443 12.74 0.70 1.17
C ALA A 443 13.50 -0.33 2.01
N LEU A 444 13.13 -1.61 1.89
CA LEU A 444 13.72 -2.71 2.66
C LEU A 444 15.21 -2.95 2.30
N MET A 445 15.60 -2.68 1.07
CA MET A 445 16.99 -2.84 0.60
C MET A 445 17.88 -1.62 0.89
N LEU A 446 17.35 -0.54 1.49
CA LEU A 446 18.17 0.59 1.93
C LEU A 446 19.15 0.15 3.03
N PRO A 447 20.47 0.32 2.85
CA PRO A 447 21.44 -0.06 3.87
C PRO A 447 21.32 0.83 5.12
N VAL A 448 21.52 0.22 6.29
CA VAL A 448 21.56 0.88 7.59
C VAL A 448 22.98 0.85 8.13
N ALA A 449 23.66 2.00 8.12
CA ALA A 449 24.99 2.13 8.67
C ALA A 449 24.94 2.33 10.20
N PRO A 450 25.77 1.64 11.00
CA PRO A 450 25.74 1.72 12.47
C PRO A 450 25.79 3.15 13.02
N ARG A 451 26.67 3.98 12.47
CA ARG A 451 26.84 5.40 12.88
C ARG A 451 25.57 6.26 12.69
N TRP A 452 24.69 5.91 11.74
CA TRP A 452 23.51 6.68 11.36
C TRP A 452 22.24 5.85 11.50
N ARG A 453 22.25 4.86 12.39
CA ARG A 453 21.20 3.83 12.50
C ARG A 453 19.81 4.46 12.62
N ALA A 454 19.59 5.30 13.60
CA ALA A 454 18.27 5.91 13.84
C ALA A 454 17.75 6.69 12.64
N GLN A 455 18.58 7.49 11.98
CA GLN A 455 18.22 8.25 10.79
C GLN A 455 17.93 7.31 9.61
N HIS A 456 18.76 6.27 9.39
CA HIS A 456 18.59 5.34 8.29
C HIS A 456 17.34 4.46 8.45
N GLU A 457 17.00 4.05 9.67
CA GLU A 457 15.76 3.33 9.99
C GLU A 457 14.53 4.23 9.81
N ALA A 458 14.61 5.49 10.24
CA ALA A 458 13.56 6.48 9.99
C ALA A 458 13.34 6.73 8.49
N ASP A 459 14.40 6.89 7.70
CA ASP A 459 14.31 7.02 6.24
C ASP A 459 13.66 5.79 5.60
N ARG A 460 14.07 4.58 6.01
CA ARG A 460 13.51 3.31 5.56
C ARG A 460 12.00 3.24 5.85
N THR A 461 11.60 3.52 7.08
CA THR A 461 10.20 3.56 7.50
C THR A 461 9.42 4.61 6.73
N ARG A 462 9.98 5.79 6.52
CA ARG A 462 9.37 6.87 5.74
C ARG A 462 9.11 6.44 4.30
N VAL A 463 10.08 5.81 3.63
CA VAL A 463 9.90 5.35 2.24
C VAL A 463 8.91 4.18 2.18
N LEU A 464 8.96 3.26 3.14
CA LEU A 464 8.04 2.13 3.20
C LEU A 464 6.57 2.58 3.34
N ARG A 465 6.31 3.58 4.19
CA ARG A 465 4.98 4.14 4.44
C ARG A 465 4.55 5.22 3.43
N MET A 466 5.46 5.62 2.53
CA MET A 466 5.18 6.69 1.56
C MET A 466 4.08 6.27 0.59
N GLU A 467 3.19 7.20 0.27
CA GLU A 467 2.21 7.04 -0.81
C GLU A 467 2.90 6.78 -2.14
N PHE A 468 2.27 5.96 -3.00
CA PHE A 468 2.86 5.56 -4.27
C PHE A 468 3.19 6.76 -5.18
N ARG A 469 2.28 7.70 -5.33
CA ARG A 469 2.50 8.90 -6.15
C ARG A 469 3.66 9.74 -5.62
N THR A 470 3.74 9.89 -4.30
CA THR A 470 4.84 10.62 -3.66
C THR A 470 6.17 9.90 -3.89
N PHE A 471 6.20 8.56 -3.79
CA PHE A 471 7.37 7.76 -4.12
C PHE A 471 7.80 7.94 -5.57
N VAL A 472 6.85 7.81 -6.51
CA VAL A 472 7.11 8.02 -7.94
C VAL A 472 7.68 9.42 -8.19
N GLN A 473 7.08 10.46 -7.64
CA GLN A 473 7.55 11.83 -7.80
C GLN A 473 8.94 12.06 -7.21
N ARG A 474 9.24 11.48 -6.05
CA ARG A 474 10.49 11.73 -5.32
C ARG A 474 11.67 10.91 -5.84
N PHE A 475 11.42 9.67 -6.25
CA PHE A 475 12.48 8.72 -6.57
C PHE A 475 12.49 8.27 -8.03
N MET A 476 11.34 8.22 -8.70
CA MET A 476 11.25 7.73 -10.09
C MET A 476 11.31 8.87 -11.11
N LEU A 477 10.47 9.90 -10.97
CA LEU A 477 10.40 11.04 -11.88
C LEU A 477 11.54 12.04 -11.61
N VAL A 478 12.77 11.59 -11.70
CA VAL A 478 13.98 12.40 -11.60
C VAL A 478 14.57 12.53 -13.01
N PRO A 479 14.56 13.71 -13.64
CA PRO A 479 15.13 13.87 -14.97
C PRO A 479 16.59 13.46 -15.02
N ALA A 480 16.94 12.70 -16.03
CA ALA A 480 18.30 12.20 -16.22
C ALA A 480 18.72 12.23 -17.69
N GLN A 481 19.95 12.64 -17.95
CA GLN A 481 20.61 12.45 -19.22
C GLN A 481 21.23 11.04 -19.25
N ILE A 482 21.00 10.31 -20.33
CA ILE A 482 21.52 8.96 -20.56
C ILE A 482 22.77 9.05 -21.42
N ILE A 483 23.89 8.58 -20.89
CA ILE A 483 25.18 8.63 -21.58
C ILE A 483 25.75 7.21 -21.66
N ARG A 484 25.99 6.76 -22.87
CA ARG A 484 26.63 5.46 -23.14
C ARG A 484 28.11 5.69 -23.41
N THR A 485 28.98 5.13 -22.58
CA THR A 485 30.45 5.20 -22.76
C THR A 485 31.03 3.79 -22.68
N GLY A 486 31.55 3.27 -23.78
CA GLY A 486 32.16 1.96 -23.84
C GLY A 486 31.30 0.87 -23.16
N ARG A 487 31.70 0.45 -21.95
CA ARG A 487 31.02 -0.60 -21.18
C ARG A 487 30.05 -0.08 -20.11
N ARG A 488 29.82 1.25 -20.01
CA ARG A 488 29.03 1.86 -18.92
C ARG A 488 27.86 2.65 -19.47
N LEU A 489 26.72 2.46 -18.81
CA LEU A 489 25.53 3.30 -18.97
C LEU A 489 25.48 4.24 -17.77
N ILE A 490 25.51 5.56 -18.04
CA ILE A 490 25.56 6.60 -17.02
C ILE A 490 24.25 7.36 -17.03
N TYR A 491 23.56 7.40 -15.89
CA TYR A 491 22.44 8.28 -15.63
C TYR A 491 22.96 9.54 -14.96
N ARG A 492 23.02 10.65 -15.70
CA ARG A 492 23.39 11.95 -15.16
C ARG A 492 22.12 12.67 -14.74
N LEU A 493 21.85 12.71 -13.42
CA LEU A 493 20.65 13.35 -12.89
C LEU A 493 20.72 14.87 -13.14
N LEU A 494 19.65 15.44 -13.68
CA LEU A 494 19.55 16.84 -14.10
C LEU A 494 18.88 17.75 -13.08
N ALA A 495 18.19 17.17 -12.08
CA ALA A 495 17.50 17.90 -11.03
C ALA A 495 18.03 17.51 -9.66
N TRP A 496 18.14 18.51 -8.78
CA TRP A 496 18.40 18.24 -7.36
C TRP A 496 17.08 18.03 -6.61
N ARG A 497 17.09 17.03 -5.69
CA ARG A 497 16.00 16.79 -4.75
C ARG A 497 16.57 16.39 -3.39
N PRO A 498 15.93 16.75 -2.27
CA PRO A 498 16.42 16.40 -0.93
C PRO A 498 16.60 14.89 -0.72
N ASP A 499 15.75 14.08 -1.35
CA ASP A 499 15.73 12.62 -1.19
C ASP A 499 16.80 11.88 -2.02
N LEU A 500 17.58 12.56 -2.86
CA LEU A 500 18.64 11.94 -3.67
C LEU A 500 19.73 11.27 -2.82
N SER A 501 19.94 11.73 -1.59
CA SER A 501 20.86 11.07 -0.65
C SER A 501 20.40 9.64 -0.30
N ILE A 502 19.10 9.41 -0.16
CA ILE A 502 18.49 8.09 0.07
C ILE A 502 18.62 7.25 -1.19
N PHE A 503 18.31 7.84 -2.35
CA PHE A 503 18.42 7.18 -3.66
C PHE A 503 19.84 6.65 -3.93
N PHE A 504 20.86 7.49 -3.71
CA PHE A 504 22.25 7.07 -3.89
C PHE A 504 22.70 6.03 -2.85
N ARG A 505 22.11 6.06 -1.65
CA ARG A 505 22.38 5.04 -0.64
C ARG A 505 21.89 3.67 -1.07
N LEU A 506 20.75 3.58 -1.75
CA LEU A 506 20.27 2.35 -2.35
C LEU A 506 21.27 1.85 -3.43
N LEU A 507 21.66 2.74 -4.36
CA LEU A 507 22.59 2.38 -5.45
C LEU A 507 23.94 1.87 -4.96
N ASP A 508 24.39 2.30 -3.78
CA ASP A 508 25.62 1.78 -3.16
C ASP A 508 25.44 0.33 -2.65
N ALA A 509 24.19 -0.16 -2.49
CA ALA A 509 23.87 -1.51 -2.00
C ALA A 509 23.50 -2.49 -3.13
N LEU A 510 23.16 -1.98 -4.30
CA LEU A 510 22.84 -2.77 -5.50
C LEU A 510 24.08 -3.14 -6.28
#